data_17c47523974eaf1733962bedbe640aec
#
_entry.id   17c47523974eaf1733962bedbe640aec
#
_cell.length_a   1.000
_cell.length_b   1.000
_cell.length_c   1.000
_cell.angle_alpha   90.00
_cell.angle_beta   90.00
_cell.angle_gamma   90.00
#
_symmetry.space_group_name_H-M   'P 1'
#
loop_
_entity.id
_entity.type
_entity.pdbx_description
1 polymer ?
#
loop_
_entity_poly.entity_id
_entity_poly.type
_entity_poly.pdbx_seq_one_letter_code
_entity_poly.pdbx_strand_id
1 'polypeptide(L)'
;MERRERGFFGRLLVFFLTFFALIGIVAMALCVINPYINPKHFVWTSFFGLAFWVIFIYNVLIFLFLVLLWSKKAWIAVLALLVSIPGFNKSFSFGSKKSADDSIRIMSYNLHNFDHFDGKTDKESFAYQVINMIRDQAPDILCCQEFMGFKSKVTRQQCIYDFAKDAGFQYVYFNKKSNYGGNVIFSKYPVVKVTEDSGFGEENTYGIMVEVDAGAKGKFHVANVHLLSYKITDDEIDILMSSSERQNKLDTIGKTILHKLGYAFQRRSEELVKVLEGIPPVEGPIIMCGDFNEPPLSYNYRQLQKAGFVDTFTKVGRGIKPTYAGKLPLLRIDYIWANNGVVPLNFKRCRFKASDHYPILLDFSINPENQSVNNLNQTTNTL
;
A
#
# COMPACT_ATOMS: atom_id res chain seq x y z
N MET A 1 -12.95 -0.64 50.67
CA MET A 1 -13.08 -1.69 49.62
C MET A 1 -12.09 -2.79 49.96
N GLU A 2 -12.58 -3.86 50.61
CA GLU A 2 -11.73 -5.00 50.95
C GLU A 2 -11.19 -5.67 49.68
N ARG A 3 -9.88 -5.85 49.65
CA ARG A 3 -9.21 -6.59 48.56
C ARG A 3 -9.57 -8.06 48.70
N ARG A 4 -10.46 -8.55 47.85
CA ARG A 4 -10.72 -10.00 47.70
C ARG A 4 -9.37 -10.66 47.40
N GLU A 5 -8.82 -11.42 48.35
CA GLU A 5 -7.57 -12.16 48.15
C GLU A 5 -7.77 -13.17 47.01
N ARG A 6 -6.93 -13.05 45.99
CA ARG A 6 -6.98 -14.01 44.90
C ARG A 6 -6.51 -15.37 45.37
N GLY A 7 -7.30 -16.40 45.12
CA GLY A 7 -6.87 -17.76 45.30
C GLY A 7 -5.65 -18.13 44.47
N PHE A 8 -5.02 -19.26 44.73
CA PHE A 8 -3.85 -19.76 44.03
C PHE A 8 -3.95 -19.65 42.50
N PHE A 9 -5.04 -20.12 41.91
CA PHE A 9 -5.27 -20.08 40.46
C PHE A 9 -5.31 -18.65 39.89
N GLY A 10 -5.92 -17.71 40.61
CA GLY A 10 -5.92 -16.29 40.17
C GLY A 10 -4.55 -15.64 40.18
N ARG A 11 -3.68 -16.00 41.14
CA ARG A 11 -2.29 -15.54 41.20
C ARG A 11 -1.47 -16.13 40.04
N LEU A 12 -1.64 -17.42 39.75
CA LEU A 12 -0.99 -18.14 38.67
C LEU A 12 -1.37 -17.55 37.32
N LEU A 13 -2.65 -17.30 37.07
CA LEU A 13 -3.16 -16.66 35.85
C LEU A 13 -2.54 -15.27 35.65
N VAL A 14 -2.51 -14.42 36.67
CA VAL A 14 -1.90 -13.10 36.59
C VAL A 14 -0.38 -13.20 36.33
N PHE A 15 0.30 -14.21 36.86
CA PHE A 15 1.71 -14.46 36.57
C PHE A 15 1.93 -14.74 35.06
N PHE A 16 1.18 -15.67 34.48
CA PHE A 16 1.26 -15.98 33.05
C PHE A 16 0.88 -14.78 32.17
N LEU A 17 -0.22 -14.08 32.46
CA LEU A 17 -0.60 -12.90 31.71
C LEU A 17 0.47 -11.80 31.77
N THR A 18 1.16 -11.68 32.91
CA THR A 18 2.28 -10.72 33.05
C THR A 18 3.48 -11.15 32.19
N PHE A 19 3.80 -12.44 32.19
CA PHE A 19 4.87 -12.99 31.35
C PHE A 19 4.56 -12.75 29.86
N PHE A 20 3.33 -13.04 29.42
CA PHE A 20 2.90 -12.77 28.06
C PHE A 20 2.85 -11.28 27.71
N ALA A 21 2.53 -10.40 28.66
CA ALA A 21 2.62 -8.96 28.47
C ALA A 21 4.07 -8.50 28.18
N LEU A 22 5.06 -9.07 28.86
CA LEU A 22 6.48 -8.77 28.60
C LEU A 22 6.90 -9.22 27.21
N ILE A 23 6.49 -10.41 26.77
CA ILE A 23 6.68 -10.87 25.37
C ILE A 23 6.04 -9.89 24.40
N GLY A 24 4.81 -9.43 24.69
CA GLY A 24 4.09 -8.46 23.89
C GLY A 24 4.81 -7.13 23.72
N ILE A 25 5.48 -6.62 24.77
CA ILE A 25 6.32 -5.41 24.70
C ILE A 25 7.48 -5.63 23.73
N VAL A 26 8.21 -6.74 23.86
CA VAL A 26 9.35 -7.06 22.99
C VAL A 26 8.90 -7.18 21.54
N ALA A 27 7.83 -7.93 21.28
CA ALA A 27 7.27 -8.09 19.94
C ALA A 27 6.84 -6.74 19.32
N MET A 28 6.20 -5.87 20.13
CA MET A 28 5.80 -4.54 19.68
C MET A 28 7.01 -3.62 19.42
N ALA A 29 8.05 -3.70 20.25
CA ALA A 29 9.28 -2.97 20.01
C ALA A 29 9.94 -3.39 18.69
N LEU A 30 9.97 -4.70 18.37
CA LEU A 30 10.46 -5.21 17.10
C LEU A 30 9.64 -4.69 15.91
N CYS A 31 8.29 -4.56 16.04
CA CYS A 31 7.47 -3.92 15.01
C CYS A 31 7.91 -2.48 14.74
N VAL A 32 8.12 -1.68 15.81
CA VAL A 32 8.44 -0.25 15.71
C VAL A 32 9.87 -0.01 15.23
N ILE A 33 10.78 -0.92 15.53
CA ILE A 33 12.19 -0.86 15.09
C ILE A 33 12.34 -1.32 13.64
N ASN A 34 11.47 -2.21 13.14
CA ASN A 34 11.57 -2.76 11.78
C ASN A 34 11.81 -1.72 10.68
N PRO A 35 11.12 -0.56 10.61
CA PRO A 35 11.37 0.45 9.58
C PRO A 35 12.80 1.00 9.53
N TYR A 36 13.60 0.77 10.56
CA TYR A 36 14.98 1.26 10.67
C TYR A 36 16.02 0.21 10.28
N ILE A 37 15.61 -1.04 10.10
CA ILE A 37 16.49 -2.17 9.80
C ILE A 37 16.30 -2.58 8.34
N ASN A 38 17.40 -2.53 7.57
CA ASN A 38 17.37 -3.00 6.18
C ASN A 38 17.21 -4.53 6.18
N PRO A 39 16.18 -5.07 5.50
CA PRO A 39 15.92 -6.50 5.45
C PRO A 39 17.03 -7.32 4.78
N LYS A 40 17.92 -6.70 4.01
CA LYS A 40 19.14 -7.35 3.50
C LYS A 40 20.10 -7.78 4.61
N HIS A 41 20.17 -7.00 5.68
CA HIS A 41 21.07 -7.31 6.80
C HIS A 41 20.38 -8.17 7.86
N PHE A 42 19.10 -7.90 8.13
CA PHE A 42 18.35 -8.65 9.13
C PHE A 42 16.85 -8.71 8.79
N VAL A 43 16.46 -9.76 8.10
CA VAL A 43 15.10 -9.94 7.56
C VAL A 43 14.04 -10.23 8.62
N TRP A 44 14.42 -10.78 9.77
CA TRP A 44 13.47 -11.27 10.78
C TRP A 44 12.57 -10.18 11.38
N THR A 45 13.05 -8.94 11.46
CA THR A 45 12.22 -7.83 11.95
C THR A 45 11.05 -7.53 11.02
N SER A 46 11.16 -7.81 9.71
CA SER A 46 10.11 -7.54 8.74
C SER A 46 8.84 -8.37 9.00
N PHE A 47 8.98 -9.57 9.56
CA PHE A 47 7.85 -10.39 9.98
C PHE A 47 7.04 -9.74 11.10
N PHE A 48 7.71 -9.06 12.04
CA PHE A 48 7.03 -8.31 13.10
C PHE A 48 6.29 -7.09 12.54
N GLY A 49 6.90 -6.38 11.58
CA GLY A 49 6.25 -5.27 10.89
C GLY A 49 4.97 -5.70 10.15
N LEU A 50 5.00 -6.86 9.49
CA LEU A 50 3.86 -7.47 8.83
C LEU A 50 2.76 -7.88 9.84
N ALA A 51 3.16 -8.42 11.00
CA ALA A 51 2.26 -8.91 12.05
C ALA A 51 1.75 -7.80 12.99
N PHE A 52 2.01 -6.52 12.73
CA PHE A 52 1.70 -5.42 13.65
C PHE A 52 0.28 -5.47 14.24
N TRP A 53 -0.76 -5.64 13.40
CA TRP A 53 -2.14 -5.66 13.90
C TRP A 53 -2.44 -6.87 14.78
N VAL A 54 -1.85 -8.02 14.50
CA VAL A 54 -2.01 -9.23 15.32
C VAL A 54 -1.38 -9.00 16.69
N ILE A 55 -0.15 -8.45 16.72
CA ILE A 55 0.56 -8.16 17.96
C ILE A 55 -0.14 -7.03 18.74
N PHE A 56 -0.69 -6.02 18.05
CA PHE A 56 -1.46 -4.96 18.67
C PHE A 56 -2.71 -5.50 19.37
N ILE A 57 -3.53 -6.29 18.65
CA ILE A 57 -4.75 -6.91 19.21
C ILE A 57 -4.40 -7.83 20.38
N TYR A 58 -3.33 -8.62 20.26
CA TYR A 58 -2.83 -9.46 21.34
C TYR A 58 -2.55 -8.64 22.62
N ASN A 59 -1.84 -7.52 22.51
CA ASN A 59 -1.53 -6.66 23.65
C ASN A 59 -2.79 -5.99 24.24
N VAL A 60 -3.77 -5.62 23.41
CA VAL A 60 -5.07 -5.11 23.87
C VAL A 60 -5.80 -6.18 24.68
N LEU A 61 -5.82 -7.43 24.21
CA LEU A 61 -6.48 -8.53 24.94
C LEU A 61 -5.81 -8.82 26.28
N ILE A 62 -4.47 -8.88 26.33
CA ILE A 62 -3.72 -9.05 27.58
C ILE A 62 -4.03 -7.91 28.56
N PHE A 63 -4.07 -6.66 28.07
CA PHE A 63 -4.43 -5.51 28.88
C PHE A 63 -5.84 -5.67 29.47
N LEU A 64 -6.84 -5.99 28.65
CA LEU A 64 -8.22 -6.17 29.10
C LEU A 64 -8.34 -7.28 30.15
N PHE A 65 -7.69 -8.43 29.95
CA PHE A 65 -7.69 -9.53 30.91
C PHE A 65 -7.05 -9.12 32.26
N LEU A 66 -5.93 -8.41 32.24
CA LEU A 66 -5.28 -7.92 33.45
C LEU A 66 -6.16 -6.89 34.19
N VAL A 67 -6.89 -6.03 33.46
CA VAL A 67 -7.85 -5.09 34.04
C VAL A 67 -9.05 -5.83 34.67
N LEU A 68 -9.63 -6.79 33.95
CA LEU A 68 -10.74 -7.61 34.46
C LEU A 68 -10.37 -8.35 35.75
N LEU A 69 -9.13 -8.75 35.89
CA LEU A 69 -8.59 -9.36 37.11
C LEU A 69 -8.17 -8.32 38.16
N TRP A 70 -8.49 -7.04 37.98
CA TRP A 70 -8.09 -5.94 38.88
C TRP A 70 -6.60 -5.98 39.24
N SER A 71 -5.76 -6.41 38.30
CA SER A 71 -4.30 -6.54 38.51
C SER A 71 -3.61 -5.22 38.34
N LYS A 72 -2.85 -4.80 39.36
CA LYS A 72 -1.96 -3.63 39.23
C LYS A 72 -0.92 -3.79 38.12
N LYS A 73 -0.62 -5.04 37.70
CA LYS A 73 0.33 -5.33 36.61
C LYS A 73 -0.20 -4.98 35.22
N ALA A 74 -1.46 -4.52 35.09
CA ALA A 74 -2.02 -4.02 33.83
C ALA A 74 -1.15 -2.89 33.20
N TRP A 75 -0.42 -2.11 34.02
CA TRP A 75 0.48 -1.07 33.51
C TRP A 75 1.57 -1.60 32.56
N ILE A 76 1.98 -2.88 32.71
CA ILE A 76 2.95 -3.53 31.83
C ILE A 76 2.39 -3.63 30.40
N ALA A 77 1.12 -4.04 30.26
CA ALA A 77 0.47 -4.08 28.96
C ALA A 77 0.22 -2.66 28.39
N VAL A 78 -0.01 -1.65 29.23
CA VAL A 78 -0.07 -0.24 28.81
C VAL A 78 1.24 0.20 28.15
N LEU A 79 2.40 -0.23 28.66
CA LEU A 79 3.69 0.09 28.00
C LEU A 79 3.74 -0.45 26.57
N ALA A 80 3.26 -1.67 26.31
CA ALA A 80 3.20 -2.22 24.95
C ALA A 80 2.32 -1.36 24.02
N LEU A 81 1.18 -0.89 24.54
CA LEU A 81 0.27 -0.02 23.79
C LEU A 81 0.89 1.36 23.55
N LEU A 82 1.63 1.92 24.49
CA LEU A 82 2.37 3.17 24.29
C LEU A 82 3.46 3.02 23.22
N VAL A 83 4.22 1.92 23.26
CA VAL A 83 5.22 1.59 22.23
C VAL A 83 4.58 1.45 20.85
N SER A 84 3.32 1.02 20.76
CA SER A 84 2.61 0.83 19.49
C SER A 84 2.18 2.14 18.80
N ILE A 85 2.18 3.29 19.49
CA ILE A 85 1.64 4.57 18.98
C ILE A 85 2.22 4.97 17.61
N PRO A 86 3.54 4.91 17.36
CA PRO A 86 4.08 5.26 16.04
C PRO A 86 3.55 4.37 14.92
N GLY A 87 3.39 3.07 15.17
CA GLY A 87 2.82 2.11 14.23
C GLY A 87 1.32 2.32 14.02
N PHE A 88 0.60 2.56 15.10
CA PHE A 88 -0.83 2.86 15.05
C PHE A 88 -1.11 4.09 14.18
N ASN A 89 -0.38 5.18 14.37
CA ASN A 89 -0.54 6.44 13.60
C ASN A 89 -0.21 6.29 12.10
N LYS A 90 0.56 5.29 11.70
CA LYS A 90 0.79 4.98 10.28
C LYS A 90 -0.30 4.09 9.70
N SER A 91 -0.97 3.30 10.53
CA SER A 91 -1.94 2.27 10.11
C SER A 91 -3.40 2.69 10.32
N PHE A 92 -3.64 3.66 11.18
CA PHE A 92 -4.94 4.27 11.46
C PHE A 92 -4.87 5.79 11.25
N SER A 93 -5.86 6.36 10.57
CA SER A 93 -5.91 7.81 10.35
C SER A 93 -7.16 8.43 10.96
N PHE A 94 -6.97 9.62 11.54
CA PHE A 94 -8.03 10.51 12.05
C PHE A 94 -8.25 11.69 11.09
N GLY A 95 -7.74 11.62 9.87
CA GLY A 95 -7.84 12.71 8.89
C GLY A 95 -9.28 13.09 8.57
N SER A 96 -9.45 14.30 8.12
CA SER A 96 -10.73 14.84 7.70
C SER A 96 -10.71 15.20 6.22
N LYS A 97 -11.84 14.95 5.55
CA LYS A 97 -12.05 15.39 4.17
C LYS A 97 -11.98 16.91 4.11
N LYS A 98 -11.20 17.40 3.15
CA LYS A 98 -11.19 18.79 2.70
C LYS A 98 -11.82 18.84 1.30
N SER A 99 -12.25 19.99 0.85
CA SER A 99 -12.72 20.21 -0.52
C SER A 99 -12.01 21.40 -1.13
N ALA A 100 -11.78 21.34 -2.43
CA ALA A 100 -11.35 22.45 -3.24
C ALA A 100 -12.03 22.32 -4.60
N ASP A 101 -12.43 23.46 -5.19
CA ASP A 101 -13.19 23.48 -6.44
C ASP A 101 -12.35 22.94 -7.62
N ASP A 102 -11.03 23.16 -7.58
CA ASP A 102 -10.07 22.72 -8.60
C ASP A 102 -9.40 21.38 -8.29
N SER A 103 -10.05 20.51 -7.54
CA SER A 103 -9.46 19.20 -7.20
C SER A 103 -9.28 18.31 -8.43
N ILE A 104 -8.22 17.51 -8.39
CA ILE A 104 -7.92 16.43 -9.33
C ILE A 104 -8.10 15.12 -8.59
N ARG A 105 -8.67 14.12 -9.25
CA ARG A 105 -8.86 12.79 -8.67
C ARG A 105 -7.97 11.76 -9.33
N ILE A 106 -7.12 11.12 -8.54
CA ILE A 106 -6.32 9.98 -8.97
C ILE A 106 -6.79 8.69 -8.29
N MET A 107 -6.82 7.60 -9.05
CA MET A 107 -7.11 6.24 -8.59
C MET A 107 -5.92 5.34 -8.83
N SER A 108 -5.61 4.45 -7.88
CA SER A 108 -4.69 3.33 -8.05
C SER A 108 -5.43 2.01 -7.85
N TYR A 109 -5.19 1.03 -8.73
CA TYR A 109 -5.85 -0.26 -8.69
C TYR A 109 -5.01 -1.38 -9.30
N ASN A 110 -4.62 -2.35 -8.49
CA ASN A 110 -4.05 -3.61 -8.97
C ASN A 110 -5.20 -4.51 -9.49
N LEU A 111 -5.14 -4.88 -10.76
CA LEU A 111 -6.21 -5.60 -11.48
C LEU A 111 -6.05 -7.12 -11.41
N HIS A 112 -4.99 -7.62 -10.77
CA HIS A 112 -4.73 -9.06 -10.65
C HIS A 112 -4.90 -9.80 -11.99
N ASN A 113 -4.26 -9.29 -13.04
CA ASN A 113 -4.30 -9.84 -14.41
C ASN A 113 -5.73 -10.04 -14.97
N PHE A 114 -6.71 -9.30 -14.48
CA PHE A 114 -8.15 -9.51 -14.71
C PHE A 114 -8.67 -10.89 -14.25
N ASP A 115 -8.02 -11.50 -13.28
CA ASP A 115 -8.53 -12.69 -12.62
C ASP A 115 -9.48 -12.27 -11.49
N HIS A 116 -10.78 -12.50 -11.68
CA HIS A 116 -11.78 -12.11 -10.71
C HIS A 116 -11.66 -12.95 -9.43
N PHE A 117 -11.85 -12.32 -8.28
CA PHE A 117 -11.71 -12.94 -6.95
C PHE A 117 -12.54 -14.21 -6.72
N ASP A 118 -13.68 -14.38 -7.42
CA ASP A 118 -14.54 -15.57 -7.31
C ASP A 118 -14.02 -16.79 -8.09
N GLY A 119 -13.01 -16.60 -8.94
CA GLY A 119 -12.46 -17.65 -9.81
C GLY A 119 -13.41 -18.18 -10.88
N LYS A 120 -14.59 -17.55 -11.07
CA LYS A 120 -15.67 -17.98 -11.98
C LYS A 120 -16.00 -16.95 -13.05
N THR A 121 -15.91 -15.67 -12.70
CA THR A 121 -16.14 -14.57 -13.62
C THR A 121 -15.02 -14.50 -14.63
N ASP A 122 -15.32 -14.51 -15.93
CA ASP A 122 -14.32 -14.39 -16.98
C ASP A 122 -13.70 -12.98 -17.00
N LYS A 123 -12.50 -12.88 -17.59
CA LYS A 123 -11.71 -11.65 -17.60
C LYS A 123 -12.41 -10.48 -18.28
N GLU A 124 -13.16 -10.74 -19.34
CA GLU A 124 -13.87 -9.69 -20.09
C GLU A 124 -15.02 -9.12 -19.28
N SER A 125 -15.84 -9.99 -18.68
CA SER A 125 -16.91 -9.59 -17.75
C SER A 125 -16.38 -8.82 -16.56
N PHE A 126 -15.23 -9.24 -16.00
CA PHE A 126 -14.58 -8.50 -14.93
C PHE A 126 -14.10 -7.12 -15.39
N ALA A 127 -13.47 -7.02 -16.55
CA ALA A 127 -13.05 -5.74 -17.10
C ALA A 127 -14.22 -4.75 -17.25
N TYR A 128 -15.38 -5.18 -17.71
CA TYR A 128 -16.59 -4.34 -17.78
C TYR A 128 -17.09 -3.90 -16.40
N GLN A 129 -17.02 -4.75 -15.38
CA GLN A 129 -17.35 -4.37 -14.00
C GLN A 129 -16.39 -3.29 -13.49
N VAL A 130 -15.09 -3.44 -13.76
CA VAL A 130 -14.07 -2.43 -13.43
C VAL A 130 -14.35 -1.11 -14.15
N ILE A 131 -14.62 -1.13 -15.45
CA ILE A 131 -14.95 0.05 -16.25
C ILE A 131 -16.16 0.80 -15.67
N ASN A 132 -17.22 0.09 -15.31
CA ASN A 132 -18.41 0.70 -14.72
C ASN A 132 -18.08 1.33 -13.36
N MET A 133 -17.31 0.63 -12.50
CA MET A 133 -16.87 1.19 -11.22
C MET A 133 -16.01 2.44 -11.43
N ILE A 134 -15.12 2.45 -12.43
CA ILE A 134 -14.28 3.62 -12.74
C ILE A 134 -15.15 4.80 -13.20
N ARG A 135 -16.13 4.57 -14.05
CA ARG A 135 -17.07 5.62 -14.49
C ARG A 135 -17.82 6.22 -13.30
N ASP A 136 -18.29 5.39 -12.37
CA ASP A 136 -18.99 5.83 -11.16
C ASP A 136 -18.09 6.65 -10.22
N GLN A 137 -16.81 6.28 -10.09
CA GLN A 137 -15.85 7.01 -9.27
C GLN A 137 -15.27 8.23 -9.98
N ALA A 138 -15.37 8.29 -11.32
CA ALA A 138 -14.96 9.37 -12.19
C ALA A 138 -13.55 9.93 -11.92
N PRO A 139 -12.49 9.09 -11.83
CA PRO A 139 -11.13 9.58 -11.67
C PRO A 139 -10.70 10.36 -12.92
N ASP A 140 -9.82 11.35 -12.71
CA ASP A 140 -9.17 12.07 -13.81
C ASP A 140 -7.93 11.33 -14.30
N ILE A 141 -7.29 10.58 -13.37
CA ILE A 141 -6.12 9.73 -13.62
C ILE A 141 -6.35 8.38 -12.98
N LEU A 142 -6.00 7.31 -13.69
CA LEU A 142 -6.04 5.94 -13.20
C LEU A 142 -4.68 5.28 -13.42
N CYS A 143 -4.09 4.78 -12.35
CA CYS A 143 -2.88 3.97 -12.36
C CYS A 143 -3.26 2.51 -12.11
N CYS A 144 -3.07 1.66 -13.11
CA CYS A 144 -3.30 0.23 -12.99
C CYS A 144 -1.99 -0.53 -12.86
N GLN A 145 -1.99 -1.57 -12.03
CA GLN A 145 -0.95 -2.59 -11.94
C GLN A 145 -1.54 -3.92 -12.45
N GLU A 146 -0.69 -4.82 -12.89
CA GLU A 146 -1.05 -6.13 -13.45
C GLU A 146 -2.08 -6.08 -14.59
N PHE A 147 -2.02 -5.06 -15.42
CA PHE A 147 -2.86 -4.98 -16.62
C PHE A 147 -2.28 -5.85 -17.74
N MET A 148 -2.59 -7.15 -17.77
CA MET A 148 -2.05 -8.07 -18.78
C MET A 148 -2.93 -8.21 -20.02
N GLY A 149 -4.24 -8.03 -19.91
CA GLY A 149 -5.22 -8.15 -20.98
C GLY A 149 -6.42 -8.98 -20.53
N PHE A 150 -7.57 -8.72 -21.13
CA PHE A 150 -8.85 -9.33 -20.73
C PHE A 150 -9.66 -9.94 -21.88
N LYS A 151 -9.27 -9.70 -23.13
CA LYS A 151 -9.92 -10.28 -24.32
C LYS A 151 -9.04 -11.37 -24.91
N SER A 152 -9.65 -12.51 -25.22
CA SER A 152 -8.98 -13.56 -26.00
C SER A 152 -8.77 -13.09 -27.45
N LYS A 153 -7.63 -13.51 -28.06
CA LYS A 153 -7.27 -13.18 -29.45
C LYS A 153 -7.03 -11.69 -29.74
N VAL A 154 -6.88 -10.87 -28.70
CA VAL A 154 -6.59 -9.45 -28.81
C VAL A 154 -5.26 -9.16 -28.08
N THR A 155 -4.41 -8.32 -28.65
CA THR A 155 -3.13 -7.98 -28.00
C THR A 155 -3.38 -7.18 -26.72
N ARG A 156 -2.46 -7.28 -25.75
CA ARG A 156 -2.48 -6.45 -24.55
C ARG A 156 -2.62 -4.95 -24.88
N GLN A 157 -1.89 -4.49 -25.86
CA GLN A 157 -1.94 -3.10 -26.31
C GLN A 157 -3.34 -2.69 -26.79
N GLN A 158 -4.01 -3.53 -27.58
CA GLN A 158 -5.38 -3.25 -28.01
C GLN A 158 -6.36 -3.27 -26.85
N CYS A 159 -6.22 -4.21 -25.91
CA CYS A 159 -7.01 -4.23 -24.66
C CYS A 159 -6.86 -2.93 -23.88
N ILE A 160 -5.65 -2.36 -23.80
CA ILE A 160 -5.38 -1.10 -23.10
C ILE A 160 -6.14 0.06 -23.79
N TYR A 161 -6.09 0.16 -25.12
CA TYR A 161 -6.79 1.23 -25.83
C TYR A 161 -8.32 1.07 -25.78
N ASP A 162 -8.82 -0.15 -25.90
CA ASP A 162 -10.26 -0.43 -25.74
C ASP A 162 -10.74 -0.02 -24.34
N PHE A 163 -9.98 -0.41 -23.31
CA PHE A 163 -10.28 -0.06 -21.92
C PHE A 163 -10.26 1.46 -21.71
N ALA A 164 -9.26 2.17 -22.25
CA ALA A 164 -9.19 3.63 -22.15
C ALA A 164 -10.43 4.29 -22.74
N LYS A 165 -10.80 3.89 -23.96
CA LYS A 165 -11.99 4.38 -24.65
C LYS A 165 -13.27 4.11 -23.86
N ASP A 166 -13.45 2.87 -23.40
CA ASP A 166 -14.64 2.45 -22.69
C ASP A 166 -14.71 3.07 -21.29
N ALA A 167 -13.59 3.33 -20.61
CA ALA A 167 -13.55 4.00 -19.32
C ALA A 167 -13.59 5.54 -19.41
N GLY A 168 -13.48 6.12 -20.62
CA GLY A 168 -13.58 7.56 -20.86
C GLY A 168 -12.26 8.33 -20.68
N PHE A 169 -11.12 7.67 -20.87
CA PHE A 169 -9.79 8.30 -20.86
C PHE A 169 -9.33 8.63 -22.28
N GLN A 170 -8.74 9.81 -22.45
CA GLN A 170 -8.25 10.31 -23.73
C GLN A 170 -6.77 9.97 -23.96
N TYR A 171 -6.00 9.88 -22.89
CA TYR A 171 -4.56 9.66 -22.91
C TYR A 171 -4.20 8.40 -22.15
N VAL A 172 -3.21 7.67 -22.66
CA VAL A 172 -2.72 6.45 -22.01
C VAL A 172 -1.21 6.35 -22.19
N TYR A 173 -0.54 5.95 -21.11
CA TYR A 173 0.88 5.65 -21.12
C TYR A 173 1.17 4.27 -20.51
N PHE A 174 1.96 3.47 -21.21
CA PHE A 174 2.47 2.18 -20.76
C PHE A 174 3.75 1.84 -21.50
N ASN A 175 4.58 0.99 -20.92
CA ASN A 175 5.78 0.53 -21.61
C ASN A 175 5.40 -0.52 -22.68
N LYS A 176 5.66 -0.20 -23.93
CA LYS A 176 5.37 -1.08 -25.07
C LYS A 176 6.36 -2.24 -25.21
N LYS A 177 7.59 -2.07 -24.69
CA LYS A 177 8.66 -3.07 -24.76
C LYS A 177 8.55 -4.13 -23.67
N SER A 178 7.95 -3.78 -22.53
CA SER A 178 7.81 -4.70 -21.40
C SER A 178 6.53 -5.52 -21.50
N ASN A 179 6.69 -6.82 -21.57
CA ASN A 179 5.59 -7.77 -21.35
C ASN A 179 5.36 -8.06 -19.86
N TYR A 180 6.20 -7.48 -18.98
CA TYR A 180 6.17 -7.71 -17.53
C TYR A 180 5.66 -6.47 -16.80
N GLY A 181 5.17 -6.66 -15.58
CA GLY A 181 4.77 -5.61 -14.65
C GLY A 181 3.37 -5.02 -14.84
N GLY A 182 2.82 -5.04 -16.05
CA GLY A 182 1.42 -4.64 -16.31
C GLY A 182 1.04 -3.21 -15.90
N ASN A 183 2.03 -2.31 -15.70
CA ASN A 183 1.78 -0.92 -15.31
C ASN A 183 1.21 -0.11 -16.47
N VAL A 184 0.08 0.59 -16.22
CA VAL A 184 -0.59 1.49 -17.18
C VAL A 184 -1.06 2.73 -16.44
N ILE A 185 -0.90 3.90 -17.06
CA ILE A 185 -1.47 5.16 -16.60
C ILE A 185 -2.46 5.64 -17.65
N PHE A 186 -3.71 5.83 -17.25
CA PHE A 186 -4.79 6.42 -18.04
C PHE A 186 -5.06 7.82 -17.51
N SER A 187 -5.32 8.78 -18.40
CA SER A 187 -5.55 10.18 -18.02
C SER A 187 -6.60 10.83 -18.92
N LYS A 188 -7.39 11.73 -18.34
CA LYS A 188 -8.24 12.68 -19.08
C LYS A 188 -7.42 13.88 -19.57
N TYR A 189 -6.26 14.12 -18.95
CA TYR A 189 -5.36 15.22 -19.28
C TYR A 189 -4.22 14.75 -20.19
N PRO A 190 -3.61 15.64 -20.99
CA PRO A 190 -2.42 15.33 -21.74
C PRO A 190 -1.29 14.74 -20.89
N VAL A 191 -0.64 13.72 -21.42
CA VAL A 191 0.45 12.99 -20.78
C VAL A 191 1.68 13.07 -21.63
N VAL A 192 2.80 13.50 -21.05
CA VAL A 192 4.09 13.61 -21.68
C VAL A 192 5.08 12.67 -21.00
N LYS A 193 5.97 12.07 -21.76
CA LYS A 193 7.10 11.31 -21.20
C LYS A 193 8.06 12.24 -20.47
N VAL A 194 8.52 11.82 -19.30
CA VAL A 194 9.55 12.57 -18.55
C VAL A 194 10.94 12.30 -19.12
N THR A 195 11.20 11.05 -19.56
CA THR A 195 12.44 10.61 -20.22
C THR A 195 12.11 9.63 -21.34
N GLU A 196 13.09 9.32 -22.23
CA GLU A 196 12.89 8.30 -23.27
C GLU A 196 12.54 6.93 -22.71
N ASP A 197 13.12 6.60 -21.53
CA ASP A 197 12.79 5.41 -20.73
C ASP A 197 12.12 5.84 -19.43
N SER A 198 10.85 6.32 -19.52
CA SER A 198 10.05 6.79 -18.38
C SER A 198 9.60 5.63 -17.48
N GLY A 199 10.51 4.73 -17.10
CA GLY A 199 10.23 3.58 -16.27
C GLY A 199 11.34 3.28 -15.27
N PHE A 200 11.02 2.45 -14.29
CA PHE A 200 11.90 2.10 -13.19
C PHE A 200 12.33 0.64 -13.27
N GLY A 201 13.62 0.40 -13.02
CA GLY A 201 14.22 -0.94 -13.05
C GLY A 201 14.52 -1.45 -14.46
N GLU A 202 15.07 -2.67 -14.54
CA GLU A 202 15.34 -3.32 -15.81
C GLU A 202 14.04 -3.52 -16.59
N GLU A 203 14.01 -3.15 -17.88
CA GLU A 203 12.83 -3.22 -18.74
C GLU A 203 11.57 -2.52 -18.16
N ASN A 204 11.77 -1.55 -17.24
CA ASN A 204 10.69 -0.79 -16.59
C ASN A 204 9.68 -1.68 -15.82
N THR A 205 10.16 -2.75 -15.20
CA THR A 205 9.32 -3.74 -14.50
C THR A 205 8.73 -3.21 -13.20
N TYR A 206 9.42 -2.25 -12.53
CA TYR A 206 8.98 -1.76 -11.21
C TYR A 206 8.01 -0.59 -11.29
N GLY A 207 7.87 0.06 -12.44
CA GLY A 207 6.93 1.15 -12.61
C GLY A 207 7.23 2.04 -13.80
N ILE A 208 6.39 3.03 -13.99
CA ILE A 208 6.46 4.06 -15.05
C ILE A 208 6.14 5.41 -14.46
N MET A 209 6.72 6.49 -15.05
CA MET A 209 6.46 7.87 -14.63
C MET A 209 6.14 8.75 -15.83
N VAL A 210 5.22 9.70 -15.66
CA VAL A 210 4.80 10.65 -16.68
C VAL A 210 4.60 12.02 -16.06
N GLU A 211 4.70 13.06 -16.90
CA GLU A 211 4.18 14.39 -16.60
C GLU A 211 2.73 14.49 -17.10
N VAL A 212 1.86 15.05 -16.29
CA VAL A 212 0.46 15.34 -16.62
C VAL A 212 0.26 16.84 -16.66
N ASP A 213 -0.29 17.35 -17.75
CA ASP A 213 -0.68 18.75 -17.91
C ASP A 213 -2.18 18.91 -17.69
N ALA A 214 -2.57 19.31 -16.49
CA ALA A 214 -3.98 19.55 -16.14
C ALA A 214 -4.46 20.97 -16.47
N GLY A 215 -3.77 21.69 -17.36
CA GLY A 215 -4.11 23.04 -17.80
C GLY A 215 -4.08 24.04 -16.64
N ALA A 216 -5.19 24.71 -16.38
CA ALA A 216 -5.29 25.71 -15.31
C ALA A 216 -5.05 25.13 -13.90
N LYS A 217 -5.20 23.82 -13.72
CA LYS A 217 -4.92 23.13 -12.44
C LYS A 217 -3.43 22.86 -12.22
N GLY A 218 -2.59 23.08 -13.26
CA GLY A 218 -1.14 22.96 -13.19
C GLY A 218 -0.59 21.64 -13.71
N LYS A 219 0.74 21.56 -13.74
CA LYS A 219 1.50 20.38 -14.17
C LYS A 219 2.05 19.63 -12.97
N PHE A 220 2.09 18.32 -13.07
CA PHE A 220 2.61 17.44 -12.03
C PHE A 220 3.03 16.09 -12.59
N HIS A 221 3.81 15.36 -11.81
CA HIS A 221 4.32 14.06 -12.20
C HIS A 221 3.53 12.95 -11.51
N VAL A 222 3.27 11.88 -12.25
CA VAL A 222 2.61 10.67 -11.74
C VAL A 222 3.52 9.47 -11.98
N ALA A 223 3.90 8.81 -10.89
CA ALA A 223 4.61 7.53 -10.91
C ALA A 223 3.64 6.41 -10.51
N ASN A 224 3.56 5.38 -11.34
CA ASN A 224 2.79 4.15 -11.08
C ASN A 224 3.78 3.03 -10.80
N VAL A 225 3.80 2.51 -9.56
CA VAL A 225 4.80 1.57 -9.05
C VAL A 225 4.14 0.24 -8.70
N HIS A 226 4.82 -0.86 -9.01
CA HIS A 226 4.43 -2.19 -8.58
C HIS A 226 5.70 -2.96 -8.17
N LEU A 227 5.88 -3.21 -6.87
CA LEU A 227 6.99 -3.96 -6.31
C LEU A 227 6.65 -5.45 -6.19
N LEU A 228 7.68 -6.28 -6.05
CA LEU A 228 7.56 -7.74 -6.03
C LEU A 228 6.51 -8.23 -5.03
N SER A 229 5.55 -9.03 -5.50
CA SER A 229 4.56 -9.73 -4.68
C SER A 229 5.21 -10.82 -3.82
N TYR A 230 4.56 -11.20 -2.72
CA TYR A 230 4.95 -12.34 -1.87
C TYR A 230 4.83 -13.69 -2.59
N LYS A 231 4.03 -13.78 -3.66
CA LYS A 231 3.74 -15.02 -4.41
C LYS A 231 3.26 -16.17 -3.50
N ILE A 232 2.49 -15.83 -2.47
CA ILE A 232 1.82 -16.79 -1.60
C ILE A 232 0.43 -17.02 -2.18
N THR A 233 0.09 -18.29 -2.42
CA THR A 233 -1.22 -18.67 -2.95
C THR A 233 -2.24 -18.84 -1.84
N ASP A 234 -3.52 -18.68 -2.18
CA ASP A 234 -4.62 -18.94 -1.25
C ASP A 234 -4.63 -20.38 -0.75
N ASP A 235 -4.23 -21.36 -1.59
CA ASP A 235 -4.11 -22.76 -1.21
C ASP A 235 -3.02 -22.96 -0.13
N GLU A 236 -1.88 -22.27 -0.25
CA GLU A 236 -0.83 -22.32 0.78
C GLU A 236 -1.32 -21.76 2.12
N ILE A 237 -2.14 -20.70 2.08
CA ILE A 237 -2.75 -20.13 3.30
C ILE A 237 -3.79 -21.10 3.87
N ASP A 238 -4.64 -21.70 3.04
CA ASP A 238 -5.66 -22.68 3.48
C ASP A 238 -5.02 -23.89 4.16
N ILE A 239 -3.94 -24.41 3.63
CA ILE A 239 -3.22 -25.53 4.25
C ILE A 239 -2.66 -25.13 5.62
N LEU A 240 -2.08 -23.90 5.76
CA LEU A 240 -1.62 -23.42 7.07
C LEU A 240 -2.76 -23.23 8.08
N MET A 241 -3.96 -22.87 7.61
CA MET A 241 -5.11 -22.64 8.47
C MET A 241 -5.92 -23.92 8.75
N SER A 242 -5.69 -24.99 7.99
CA SER A 242 -6.39 -26.26 8.18
C SER A 242 -5.80 -27.08 9.32
N SER A 243 -6.65 -27.48 10.27
CA SER A 243 -6.24 -28.36 11.37
C SER A 243 -6.12 -29.84 11.00
N SER A 244 -6.46 -30.20 9.76
CA SER A 244 -6.58 -31.60 9.30
C SER A 244 -5.36 -32.15 8.55
N GLU A 245 -4.39 -31.29 8.24
CA GLU A 245 -3.21 -31.67 7.46
C GLU A 245 -2.13 -32.34 8.33
N ARG A 246 -1.38 -33.26 7.71
CA ARG A 246 -0.27 -33.92 8.42
C ARG A 246 0.81 -32.91 8.79
N GLN A 247 1.35 -33.01 10.02
CA GLN A 247 2.36 -32.10 10.58
C GLN A 247 3.52 -31.81 9.62
N ASN A 248 4.04 -32.85 8.94
CA ASN A 248 5.15 -32.71 7.98
C ASN A 248 4.81 -31.79 6.78
N LYS A 249 3.54 -31.76 6.35
CA LYS A 249 3.09 -30.87 5.25
C LYS A 249 3.00 -29.44 5.73
N LEU A 250 2.50 -29.21 6.93
CA LEU A 250 2.44 -27.89 7.58
C LEU A 250 3.85 -27.31 7.77
N ASP A 251 4.80 -28.11 8.27
CA ASP A 251 6.17 -27.67 8.47
C ASP A 251 6.87 -27.29 7.15
N THR A 252 6.64 -28.06 6.09
CA THR A 252 7.21 -27.79 4.77
C THR A 252 6.63 -26.51 4.17
N ILE A 253 5.31 -26.33 4.20
CA ILE A 253 4.64 -25.14 3.67
C ILE A 253 4.99 -23.92 4.50
N GLY A 254 5.01 -24.02 5.83
CA GLY A 254 5.44 -22.94 6.70
C GLY A 254 6.84 -22.43 6.38
N LYS A 255 7.81 -23.34 6.20
CA LYS A 255 9.19 -23.00 5.78
C LYS A 255 9.21 -22.33 4.40
N THR A 256 8.42 -22.84 3.45
CA THR A 256 8.32 -22.27 2.10
C THR A 256 7.78 -20.85 2.14
N ILE A 257 6.72 -20.59 2.90
CA ILE A 257 6.13 -19.25 3.06
C ILE A 257 7.11 -18.30 3.75
N LEU A 258 7.78 -18.72 4.82
CA LEU A 258 8.80 -17.92 5.48
C LEU A 258 9.93 -17.54 4.52
N HIS A 259 10.39 -18.48 3.69
CA HIS A 259 11.40 -18.22 2.68
C HIS A 259 10.90 -17.23 1.60
N LYS A 260 9.68 -17.43 1.06
CA LYS A 260 9.07 -16.50 0.09
C LYS A 260 8.95 -15.08 0.65
N LEU A 261 8.45 -14.94 1.88
CA LEU A 261 8.34 -13.66 2.56
C LEU A 261 9.71 -13.00 2.77
N GLY A 262 10.67 -13.74 3.30
CA GLY A 262 12.03 -13.23 3.54
C GLY A 262 12.70 -12.76 2.25
N TYR A 263 12.62 -13.54 1.19
CA TYR A 263 13.11 -13.17 -0.14
C TYR A 263 12.43 -11.89 -0.66
N ALA A 264 11.10 -11.82 -0.56
CA ALA A 264 10.34 -10.68 -1.04
C ALA A 264 10.68 -9.39 -0.27
N PHE A 265 10.85 -9.43 1.05
CA PHE A 265 11.30 -8.26 1.83
C PHE A 265 12.65 -7.72 1.36
N GLN A 266 13.62 -8.62 1.13
CA GLN A 266 14.95 -8.23 0.65
C GLN A 266 14.89 -7.62 -0.76
N ARG A 267 14.22 -8.30 -1.70
CA ARG A 267 14.10 -7.86 -3.09
C ARG A 267 13.39 -6.52 -3.22
N ARG A 268 12.27 -6.32 -2.52
CA ARG A 268 11.56 -5.04 -2.55
C ARG A 268 12.38 -3.87 -2.02
N SER A 269 13.29 -4.12 -1.06
CA SER A 269 14.21 -3.06 -0.61
C SER A 269 15.18 -2.63 -1.69
N GLU A 270 15.62 -3.55 -2.58
CA GLU A 270 16.45 -3.25 -3.74
C GLU A 270 15.66 -2.56 -4.85
N GLU A 271 14.45 -3.06 -5.12
CA GLU A 271 13.56 -2.51 -6.13
C GLU A 271 13.18 -1.07 -5.82
N LEU A 272 12.86 -0.76 -4.54
CA LEU A 272 12.55 0.60 -4.14
C LEU A 272 13.73 1.55 -4.32
N VAL A 273 14.97 1.10 -4.05
CA VAL A 273 16.17 1.92 -4.33
C VAL A 273 16.22 2.28 -5.81
N LYS A 274 16.04 1.29 -6.71
CA LYS A 274 16.03 1.52 -8.16
C LYS A 274 14.87 2.44 -8.59
N VAL A 275 13.70 2.34 -7.95
CA VAL A 275 12.58 3.26 -8.20
C VAL A 275 12.96 4.69 -7.80
N LEU A 276 13.53 4.89 -6.61
CA LEU A 276 13.90 6.22 -6.12
C LEU A 276 15.05 6.84 -6.92
N GLU A 277 16.05 6.05 -7.29
CA GLU A 277 17.16 6.48 -8.15
C GLU A 277 16.71 6.77 -9.59
N GLY A 278 15.67 6.06 -10.06
CA GLY A 278 15.10 6.24 -11.39
C GLY A 278 14.16 7.45 -11.52
N ILE A 279 13.77 8.10 -10.39
CA ILE A 279 13.04 9.37 -10.47
C ILE A 279 13.99 10.42 -11.04
N PRO A 280 13.71 10.96 -12.24
CA PRO A 280 14.57 11.98 -12.83
C PRO A 280 14.52 13.25 -11.94
N PRO A 281 15.53 14.12 -12.05
CA PRO A 281 15.56 15.39 -11.34
C PRO A 281 14.50 16.34 -11.91
N VAL A 282 13.24 16.11 -11.53
CA VAL A 282 12.10 16.93 -11.93
C VAL A 282 11.73 17.88 -10.80
N GLU A 283 11.44 19.11 -11.18
CA GLU A 283 10.89 20.09 -10.25
C GLU A 283 9.36 19.97 -10.19
N GLY A 284 8.80 20.31 -9.04
CA GLY A 284 7.35 20.43 -8.85
C GLY A 284 6.67 19.23 -8.18
N PRO A 285 5.36 19.15 -8.32
CA PRO A 285 4.54 18.15 -7.62
C PRO A 285 4.75 16.74 -8.18
N ILE A 286 4.92 15.76 -7.27
CA ILE A 286 5.04 14.35 -7.62
C ILE A 286 4.03 13.55 -6.80
N ILE A 287 3.25 12.72 -7.49
CA ILE A 287 2.40 11.70 -6.89
C ILE A 287 2.94 10.34 -7.32
N MET A 288 3.23 9.48 -6.35
CA MET A 288 3.63 8.11 -6.57
C MET A 288 2.56 7.19 -6.01
N CYS A 289 1.94 6.38 -6.84
CA CYS A 289 0.92 5.44 -6.41
C CYS A 289 1.16 4.04 -6.95
N GLY A 290 0.50 3.06 -6.36
CA GLY A 290 0.59 1.68 -6.79
C GLY A 290 0.60 0.68 -5.65
N ASP A 291 0.92 -0.55 -6.02
CA ASP A 291 1.10 -1.67 -5.12
C ASP A 291 2.57 -1.81 -4.72
N PHE A 292 2.87 -1.45 -3.48
CA PHE A 292 4.22 -1.56 -2.92
C PHE A 292 4.46 -2.91 -2.26
N ASN A 293 3.42 -3.72 -2.09
CA ASN A 293 3.47 -5.01 -1.39
C ASN A 293 4.10 -4.95 0.01
N GLU A 294 4.04 -3.79 0.68
CA GLU A 294 4.70 -3.52 1.97
C GLU A 294 3.72 -2.90 2.98
N PRO A 295 3.71 -3.36 4.24
CA PRO A 295 2.89 -2.75 5.29
C PRO A 295 3.47 -1.40 5.75
N PRO A 296 2.69 -0.56 6.49
CA PRO A 296 3.14 0.75 6.97
C PRO A 296 4.35 0.73 7.92
N LEU A 297 4.64 -0.40 8.55
CA LEU A 297 5.80 -0.58 9.41
C LEU A 297 6.92 -1.36 8.71
N SER A 298 7.18 -1.03 7.44
CA SER A 298 8.28 -1.62 6.67
C SER A 298 9.46 -0.66 6.52
N TYR A 299 10.61 -1.22 6.17
CA TYR A 299 11.80 -0.46 5.81
C TYR A 299 11.50 0.46 4.60
N ASN A 300 10.85 -0.07 3.56
CA ASN A 300 10.51 0.65 2.33
C ASN A 300 9.59 1.84 2.59
N TYR A 301 8.58 1.69 3.45
CA TYR A 301 7.72 2.80 3.86
C TYR A 301 8.55 3.96 4.44
N ARG A 302 9.54 3.65 5.28
CA ARG A 302 10.44 4.66 5.83
C ARG A 302 11.36 5.29 4.78
N GLN A 303 11.85 4.51 3.79
CA GLN A 303 12.70 5.08 2.73
C GLN A 303 11.92 6.11 1.89
N LEU A 304 10.64 5.84 1.56
CA LEU A 304 9.78 6.81 0.90
C LEU A 304 9.60 8.09 1.72
N GLN A 305 9.40 7.97 3.04
CA GLN A 305 9.33 9.14 3.92
C GLN A 305 10.66 9.93 3.94
N LYS A 306 11.82 9.25 3.94
CA LYS A 306 13.13 9.90 3.86
C LYS A 306 13.38 10.60 2.52
N ALA A 307 12.81 10.06 1.43
CA ALA A 307 12.84 10.68 0.11
C ALA A 307 11.88 11.88 -0.03
N GLY A 308 11.22 12.31 1.06
CA GLY A 308 10.34 13.47 1.06
C GLY A 308 8.88 13.18 0.70
N PHE A 309 8.50 11.91 0.53
CA PHE A 309 7.12 11.53 0.28
C PHE A 309 6.30 11.35 1.56
N VAL A 310 5.04 11.75 1.49
CA VAL A 310 4.05 11.61 2.56
C VAL A 310 2.96 10.66 2.11
N ASP A 311 2.64 9.68 2.94
CA ASP A 311 1.48 8.81 2.74
C ASP A 311 0.19 9.63 2.93
N THR A 312 -0.54 9.84 1.84
CA THR A 312 -1.73 10.72 1.81
C THR A 312 -2.87 10.18 2.68
N PHE A 313 -2.96 8.85 2.86
CA PHE A 313 -3.91 8.25 3.79
C PHE A 313 -3.74 8.77 5.21
N THR A 314 -2.50 8.94 5.68
CA THR A 314 -2.24 9.43 7.06
C THR A 314 -2.66 10.88 7.27
N LYS A 315 -2.82 11.66 6.19
CA LYS A 315 -3.20 13.08 6.23
C LYS A 315 -4.70 13.29 6.15
N VAL A 316 -5.38 12.59 5.22
CA VAL A 316 -6.79 12.85 4.90
C VAL A 316 -7.65 11.59 4.88
N GLY A 317 -7.08 10.44 5.20
CA GLY A 317 -7.82 9.19 5.36
C GLY A 317 -8.54 9.12 6.71
N ARG A 318 -9.44 8.13 6.87
CA ARG A 318 -10.17 7.91 8.12
C ARG A 318 -10.31 6.42 8.44
N GLY A 319 -9.98 6.07 9.68
CA GLY A 319 -10.05 4.71 10.21
C GLY A 319 -8.92 3.82 9.68
N ILE A 320 -9.18 2.52 9.60
CA ILE A 320 -8.30 1.51 8.99
C ILE A 320 -8.77 1.31 7.54
N LYS A 321 -7.86 1.30 6.58
CA LYS A 321 -8.16 1.07 5.17
C LYS A 321 -7.24 -0.02 4.60
N PRO A 322 -7.47 -1.29 4.94
CA PRO A 322 -6.76 -2.38 4.28
C PRO A 322 -7.05 -2.34 2.78
N THR A 323 -6.03 -2.53 1.97
CA THR A 323 -6.14 -2.51 0.51
C THR A 323 -6.11 -3.91 -0.09
N TYR A 324 -5.47 -4.86 0.57
CA TYR A 324 -5.53 -6.27 0.20
C TYR A 324 -6.89 -6.88 0.61
N ALA A 325 -7.56 -7.55 -0.33
CA ALA A 325 -8.89 -8.15 -0.17
C ALA A 325 -8.86 -9.67 0.04
N GLY A 326 -7.66 -10.29 -0.04
CA GLY A 326 -7.46 -11.73 0.16
C GLY A 326 -7.53 -12.17 1.62
N LYS A 327 -7.02 -13.36 1.91
CA LYS A 327 -7.17 -14.04 3.21
C LYS A 327 -6.38 -13.43 4.38
N LEU A 328 -5.36 -12.61 4.11
CA LEU A 328 -4.60 -11.92 5.15
C LEU A 328 -5.27 -10.59 5.51
N PRO A 329 -5.95 -10.50 6.68
CA PRO A 329 -6.74 -9.33 7.02
C PRO A 329 -5.86 -8.13 7.38
N LEU A 330 -6.43 -6.93 7.23
CA LEU A 330 -5.87 -5.65 7.68
C LEU A 330 -4.56 -5.23 6.98
N LEU A 331 -4.19 -5.86 5.86
CA LEU A 331 -3.04 -5.44 5.08
C LEU A 331 -3.37 -4.21 4.23
N ARG A 332 -2.60 -3.16 4.41
CA ARG A 332 -2.55 -2.00 3.53
C ARG A 332 -1.19 -2.01 2.83
N ILE A 333 -1.21 -2.32 1.55
CA ILE A 333 -0.03 -2.51 0.70
C ILE A 333 -0.05 -1.63 -0.54
N ASP A 334 -1.20 -1.06 -0.89
CA ASP A 334 -1.36 -0.04 -1.91
C ASP A 334 -1.35 1.35 -1.28
N TYR A 335 -0.68 2.28 -1.94
CA TYR A 335 -0.47 3.64 -1.44
C TYR A 335 -0.63 4.68 -2.53
N ILE A 336 -0.95 5.90 -2.10
CA ILE A 336 -0.77 7.12 -2.87
C ILE A 336 0.12 8.03 -2.02
N TRP A 337 1.36 8.16 -2.46
CA TRP A 337 2.37 9.03 -1.87
C TRP A 337 2.40 10.37 -2.59
N ALA A 338 2.70 11.43 -1.89
CA ALA A 338 2.82 12.77 -2.45
C ALA A 338 4.01 13.52 -1.86
N ASN A 339 4.68 14.35 -2.66
CA ASN A 339 5.66 15.30 -2.15
C ASN A 339 4.98 16.61 -1.69
N ASN A 340 5.77 17.58 -1.22
CA ASN A 340 5.27 18.86 -0.70
C ASN A 340 4.54 19.73 -1.73
N GLY A 341 4.68 19.45 -3.04
CA GLY A 341 3.97 20.15 -4.11
C GLY A 341 2.49 19.77 -4.25
N VAL A 342 2.04 18.75 -3.51
CA VAL A 342 0.68 18.21 -3.59
C VAL A 342 -0.04 18.40 -2.25
N VAL A 343 -1.26 18.92 -2.29
CA VAL A 343 -2.15 19.09 -1.14
C VAL A 343 -3.21 17.99 -1.16
N PRO A 344 -3.11 16.93 -0.32
CA PRO A 344 -4.15 15.91 -0.21
C PRO A 344 -5.45 16.51 0.35
N LEU A 345 -6.59 16.15 -0.25
CA LEU A 345 -7.91 16.67 0.13
C LEU A 345 -8.83 15.59 0.70
N ASN A 346 -8.87 14.41 0.06
CA ASN A 346 -9.73 13.32 0.48
C ASN A 346 -9.18 11.98 0.01
N PHE A 347 -9.06 11.02 0.92
CA PHE A 347 -8.65 9.64 0.62
C PHE A 347 -9.83 8.69 0.76
N LYS A 348 -10.08 7.88 -0.26
CA LYS A 348 -11.14 6.87 -0.27
C LYS A 348 -10.59 5.52 -0.68
N ARG A 349 -10.97 4.45 0.00
CA ARG A 349 -10.89 3.08 -0.50
C ARG A 349 -12.27 2.67 -1.02
N CYS A 350 -12.36 2.25 -2.28
CA CYS A 350 -13.61 1.75 -2.84
C CYS A 350 -13.98 0.39 -2.23
N ARG A 351 -15.27 0.16 -2.02
CA ARG A 351 -15.80 -1.12 -1.57
C ARG A 351 -16.15 -2.01 -2.79
N PHE A 352 -15.19 -2.12 -3.70
CA PHE A 352 -15.33 -2.93 -4.91
C PHE A 352 -14.41 -4.15 -4.76
N LYS A 353 -14.99 -5.29 -4.36
CA LYS A 353 -14.27 -6.54 -4.12
C LYS A 353 -14.42 -7.46 -5.33
N ALA A 354 -13.64 -7.22 -6.36
CA ALA A 354 -13.62 -8.04 -7.56
C ALA A 354 -12.20 -8.52 -7.92
N SER A 355 -11.17 -7.83 -7.44
CA SER A 355 -9.77 -8.25 -7.40
C SER A 355 -9.39 -8.64 -5.96
N ASP A 356 -8.22 -9.22 -5.77
CA ASP A 356 -7.60 -9.40 -4.46
C ASP A 356 -7.07 -8.09 -3.85
N HIS A 357 -7.24 -6.96 -4.58
CA HIS A 357 -7.00 -5.61 -4.10
C HIS A 357 -8.26 -4.75 -4.14
N TYR A 358 -8.31 -3.74 -3.27
CA TYR A 358 -9.33 -2.69 -3.31
C TYR A 358 -8.77 -1.44 -3.99
N PRO A 359 -9.52 -0.81 -4.92
CA PRO A 359 -9.11 0.47 -5.48
C PRO A 359 -9.02 1.56 -4.42
N ILE A 360 -8.00 2.41 -4.52
CA ILE A 360 -7.81 3.58 -3.66
C ILE A 360 -7.83 4.85 -4.50
N LEU A 361 -8.40 5.92 -3.94
CA LEU A 361 -8.53 7.23 -4.58
C LEU A 361 -8.00 8.33 -3.67
N LEU A 362 -7.44 9.35 -4.31
CA LEU A 362 -7.07 10.61 -3.69
C LEU A 362 -7.67 11.75 -4.51
N ASP A 363 -8.42 12.63 -3.83
CA ASP A 363 -8.68 13.97 -4.33
C ASP A 363 -7.56 14.88 -3.81
N PHE A 364 -6.97 15.68 -4.68
CA PHE A 364 -5.85 16.54 -4.35
C PHE A 364 -5.89 17.84 -5.15
N SER A 365 -5.16 18.86 -4.69
CA SER A 365 -4.81 20.05 -5.47
C SER A 365 -3.28 20.24 -5.49
N ILE A 366 -2.82 21.09 -6.39
CA ILE A 366 -1.41 21.44 -6.49
C ILE A 366 -1.19 22.69 -5.62
N ASN A 367 -0.08 22.72 -4.87
CA ASN A 367 0.27 23.86 -4.05
C ASN A 367 0.61 25.08 -4.94
N PRO A 368 -0.10 26.22 -4.81
CA PRO A 368 0.13 27.41 -5.65
C PRO A 368 1.55 27.97 -5.54
N GLU A 369 2.18 27.86 -4.37
CA GLU A 369 3.55 28.36 -4.16
C GLU A 369 4.60 27.66 -5.04
N ASN A 370 4.37 26.39 -5.37
CA ASN A 370 5.26 25.65 -6.27
C ASN A 370 4.96 25.88 -7.75
N GLN A 371 3.84 26.50 -8.12
CA GLN A 371 3.55 26.92 -9.49
C GLN A 371 4.30 28.19 -9.90
N SER A 372 4.57 29.10 -8.94
CA SER A 372 5.23 30.37 -9.18
C SER A 372 6.73 30.26 -9.52
N VAL A 373 7.41 29.22 -9.03
CA VAL A 373 8.83 28.98 -9.35
C VAL A 373 9.01 28.58 -10.82
N ASN A 374 8.08 27.81 -11.38
CA ASN A 374 8.13 27.42 -12.79
C ASN A 374 7.83 28.59 -13.75
N ASN A 375 7.03 29.57 -13.36
CA ASN A 375 6.74 30.73 -14.19
C ASN A 375 7.89 31.76 -14.20
N LEU A 376 8.66 31.87 -13.12
CA LEU A 376 9.83 32.75 -13.05
C LEU A 376 11.01 32.23 -13.89
N ASN A 377 11.20 30.91 -13.95
CA ASN A 377 12.27 30.32 -14.76
C ASN A 377 11.97 30.30 -16.27
N GLN A 378 10.69 30.37 -16.68
CA GLN A 378 10.33 30.54 -18.10
C GLN A 378 10.50 31.99 -18.60
N THR A 379 10.40 32.99 -17.72
CA THR A 379 10.60 34.39 -18.07
C THR A 379 12.06 34.82 -18.09
N THR A 380 12.96 34.10 -17.44
CA THR A 380 14.41 34.38 -17.42
C THR A 380 15.18 33.73 -18.59
N ASN A 381 14.59 32.78 -19.32
CA ASN A 381 15.20 32.17 -20.50
C ASN A 381 14.82 32.84 -21.84
N THR A 382 14.15 34.00 -21.80
CA THR A 382 13.73 34.76 -22.98
C THR A 382 14.30 36.19 -22.99
N LEU A 383 15.51 36.42 -22.44
CA LEU A 383 16.27 37.67 -22.60
C LEU A 383 17.69 37.37 -23.10
#